data_27aa19cb68a66e2270b53de208d55152
#
_entry.id   27aa19cb68a66e2270b53de208d55152
#
_cell.length_a   1.000
_cell.length_b   1.000
_cell.length_c   1.000
_cell.angle_alpha   90.00
_cell.angle_beta   90.00
_cell.angle_gamma   90.00
#
_symmetry.space_group_name_H-M   'P 1'
#
loop_
_entity.id
_entity.type
_entity.pdbx_description
1 polymer ?
#
loop_
_entity_poly.entity_id
_entity_poly.type
_entity_poly.pdbx_seq_one_letter_code
_entity_poly.pdbx_strand_id
1 'polypeptide(L)'
;SPYRRLSAGCIKTFIGGYAPYKALIHKNIPIRSIGIEIAPAYYEDYLKKQYPEEQINPVEAFRKIDQTSDFPEMSHLLTEIKNYRGEGIAAKLFYEGKVAEAVSMVVEYQKKHPEKATHKLSLQDIESIQTVASYLSDHYASDIPLERLTQIACMGTTKLKICFKKYYGCTITEYIQQRRMSQAEYLLAHTELSIGQIAQTVGYSTSSRFAELFRKSTGLLPLEYRRMAQKNKN
;
A
#
# COMPACT_ATOMS: atom_id res chain seq x y z
N SER A 1 3.03 16.58 11.89
CA SER A 1 2.20 15.43 12.28
C SER A 1 2.46 14.28 11.30
N PRO A 2 2.69 13.06 11.77
CA PRO A 2 2.81 11.89 10.88
C PRO A 2 1.46 11.48 10.27
N TYR A 3 0.37 12.09 10.70
CA TYR A 3 -0.97 11.79 10.23
C TYR A 3 -1.47 12.84 9.25
N ARG A 4 -2.07 12.39 8.15
CA ARG A 4 -2.76 13.26 7.22
C ARG A 4 -4.26 13.17 7.47
N ARG A 5 -4.93 14.32 7.48
CA ARG A 5 -6.38 14.39 7.61
C ARG A 5 -7.03 13.94 6.30
N LEU A 6 -7.94 12.96 6.38
CA LEU A 6 -8.80 12.60 5.27
C LEU A 6 -10.08 13.45 5.36
N SER A 7 -10.42 14.11 4.28
CA SER A 7 -11.69 14.83 4.14
C SER A 7 -12.82 13.86 3.86
N ALA A 8 -14.04 14.20 4.23
CA ALA A 8 -15.21 13.46 3.82
C ALA A 8 -15.28 13.41 2.28
N GLY A 9 -15.61 12.25 1.72
CA GLY A 9 -15.71 12.04 0.28
C GLY A 9 -14.37 11.97 -0.47
N CYS A 10 -13.22 12.01 0.24
CA CYS A 10 -11.93 11.85 -0.42
C CYS A 10 -11.70 10.40 -0.85
N ILE A 11 -11.00 10.23 -1.96
CA ILE A 11 -10.52 8.95 -2.45
C ILE A 11 -9.16 8.69 -1.82
N LYS A 12 -8.99 7.54 -1.15
CA LYS A 12 -7.70 7.08 -0.65
C LYS A 12 -7.26 5.86 -1.42
N THR A 13 -6.08 5.93 -2.02
CA THR A 13 -5.47 4.82 -2.74
C THR A 13 -4.37 4.18 -1.92
N PHE A 14 -4.28 2.86 -2.04
CA PHE A 14 -3.23 2.04 -1.45
C PHE A 14 -2.52 1.29 -2.57
N ILE A 15 -1.23 1.52 -2.72
CA ILE A 15 -0.44 0.97 -3.81
C ILE A 15 0.69 0.13 -3.22
N GLY A 16 0.79 -1.09 -3.70
CA GLY A 16 1.77 -2.05 -3.20
C GLY A 16 1.25 -2.79 -1.97
N GLY A 17 1.34 -4.13 -2.02
CA GLY A 17 0.79 -5.00 -0.99
C GLY A 17 1.39 -4.73 0.38
N TYR A 18 0.52 -4.66 1.37
CA TYR A 18 0.84 -4.83 2.79
C TYR A 18 1.56 -3.69 3.52
N ALA A 19 1.61 -2.47 3.00
CA ALA A 19 1.95 -1.35 3.87
C ALA A 19 0.78 -1.10 4.84
N PRO A 20 0.91 -1.40 6.14
CA PRO A 20 -0.16 -1.17 7.09
C PRO A 20 -0.42 0.33 7.14
N TYR A 21 -1.67 0.71 7.03
CA TYR A 21 -2.07 2.08 7.31
C TYR A 21 -2.80 2.16 8.65
N LYS A 22 -2.72 3.30 9.30
CA LYS A 22 -3.49 3.60 10.50
C LYS A 22 -4.43 4.74 10.24
N ALA A 23 -5.70 4.50 10.51
CA ALA A 23 -6.69 5.55 10.58
C ALA A 23 -6.97 5.87 12.05
N LEU A 24 -6.79 7.13 12.44
CA LEU A 24 -7.29 7.64 13.71
C LEU A 24 -8.73 8.11 13.49
N ILE A 25 -9.66 7.39 14.11
CA ILE A 25 -11.07 7.66 14.00
C ILE A 25 -11.51 8.32 15.30
N HIS A 26 -12.14 9.48 15.21
CA HIS A 26 -12.72 10.13 16.38
C HIS A 26 -13.86 9.31 16.97
N LYS A 27 -13.90 9.21 18.28
CA LYS A 27 -14.99 8.57 19.00
C LYS A 27 -16.34 9.23 18.59
N ASN A 28 -17.33 8.40 18.34
CA ASN A 28 -18.69 8.81 17.96
C ASN A 28 -18.86 9.40 16.54
N ILE A 29 -17.86 9.32 15.68
CA ILE A 29 -18.02 9.68 14.27
C ILE A 29 -18.06 8.38 13.45
N PRO A 30 -19.21 8.02 12.86
CA PRO A 30 -19.29 6.83 12.01
C PRO A 30 -18.49 7.07 10.73
N ILE A 31 -17.59 6.13 10.41
CA ILE A 31 -16.90 6.10 9.12
C ILE A 31 -17.50 5.00 8.28
N ARG A 32 -17.83 5.33 7.05
CA ARG A 32 -18.22 4.38 6.02
C ARG A 32 -17.22 4.49 4.89
N SER A 33 -16.64 3.37 4.49
CA SER A 33 -15.75 3.29 3.33
C SER A 33 -16.27 2.22 2.37
N ILE A 34 -16.02 2.46 1.09
CA ILE A 34 -16.22 1.51 0.02
C ILE A 34 -14.88 1.43 -0.70
N GLY A 35 -14.41 0.24 -1.00
CA GLY A 35 -13.15 0.03 -1.68
C GLY A 35 -13.29 -0.90 -2.87
N ILE A 36 -12.45 -0.65 -3.88
CA ILE A 36 -12.19 -1.56 -4.98
C ILE A 36 -10.74 -2.02 -4.80
N GLU A 37 -10.54 -3.32 -4.72
CA GLU A 37 -9.21 -3.93 -4.72
C GLU A 37 -8.91 -4.47 -6.11
N ILE A 38 -7.77 -4.06 -6.66
CA ILE A 38 -7.33 -4.48 -7.99
C ILE A 38 -6.06 -5.31 -7.80
N ALA A 39 -6.16 -6.61 -8.06
CA ALA A 39 -5.01 -7.50 -8.00
C ALA A 39 -3.99 -7.16 -9.10
N PRO A 40 -2.68 -7.30 -8.84
CA PRO A 40 -1.64 -7.11 -9.86
C PRO A 40 -1.89 -7.92 -11.14
N ALA A 41 -2.40 -9.14 -11.02
CA ALA A 41 -2.74 -9.99 -12.15
C ALA A 41 -3.77 -9.36 -13.10
N TYR A 42 -4.71 -8.56 -12.61
CA TYR A 42 -5.67 -7.87 -13.47
C TYR A 42 -4.98 -6.91 -14.43
N TYR A 43 -3.95 -6.21 -13.97
CA TYR A 43 -3.17 -5.33 -14.82
C TYR A 43 -2.17 -6.08 -15.70
N GLU A 44 -1.33 -6.93 -15.10
CA GLU A 44 -0.22 -7.60 -15.80
C GLU A 44 -0.73 -8.66 -16.79
N ASP A 45 -1.73 -9.43 -16.41
CA ASP A 45 -2.20 -10.57 -17.21
C ASP A 45 -3.38 -10.22 -18.12
N TYR A 46 -4.21 -9.26 -17.74
CA TYR A 46 -5.40 -8.91 -18.50
C TYR A 46 -5.21 -7.61 -19.28
N LEU A 47 -5.08 -6.46 -18.60
CA LEU A 47 -5.05 -5.16 -19.31
C LEU A 47 -3.86 -5.02 -20.23
N LYS A 48 -2.67 -5.42 -19.81
CA LYS A 48 -1.45 -5.33 -20.61
C LYS A 48 -1.49 -6.24 -21.85
N LYS A 49 -2.14 -7.40 -21.75
CA LYS A 49 -2.34 -8.32 -22.90
C LYS A 49 -3.41 -7.82 -23.87
N GLN A 50 -4.47 -7.22 -23.35
CA GLN A 50 -5.57 -6.69 -24.18
C GLN A 50 -5.20 -5.40 -24.88
N TYR A 51 -4.36 -4.56 -24.27
CA TYR A 51 -3.99 -3.22 -24.75
C TYR A 51 -2.47 -3.02 -24.71
N PRO A 52 -1.70 -3.78 -25.50
CA PRO A 52 -0.23 -3.78 -25.43
C PRO A 52 0.39 -2.44 -25.87
N GLU A 53 -0.32 -1.67 -26.69
CA GLU A 53 0.16 -0.37 -27.20
C GLU A 53 -0.05 0.78 -26.19
N GLU A 54 -0.94 0.60 -25.23
CA GLU A 54 -1.23 1.60 -24.20
C GLU A 54 -0.25 1.47 -23.04
N GLN A 55 0.70 2.39 -22.95
CA GLN A 55 1.62 2.48 -21.81
C GLN A 55 0.90 3.10 -20.59
N ILE A 56 -0.05 2.36 -20.03
CA ILE A 56 -0.73 2.77 -18.81
C ILE A 56 0.13 2.32 -17.63
N ASN A 57 0.53 3.25 -16.78
CA ASN A 57 1.07 2.92 -15.47
C ASN A 57 -0.04 3.06 -14.41
N PRO A 58 -0.68 1.96 -14.00
CA PRO A 58 -1.80 2.04 -13.07
C PRO A 58 -1.38 2.60 -11.71
N VAL A 59 -0.15 2.33 -11.27
CA VAL A 59 0.40 2.86 -10.02
C VAL A 59 0.44 4.39 -10.04
N GLU A 60 0.91 4.98 -11.15
CA GLU A 60 0.92 6.44 -11.29
C GLU A 60 -0.48 7.00 -11.42
N ALA A 61 -1.36 6.33 -12.17
CA ALA A 61 -2.73 6.75 -12.33
C ALA A 61 -3.48 6.80 -10.99
N PHE A 62 -3.38 5.73 -10.20
CA PHE A 62 -4.01 5.67 -8.87
C PHE A 62 -3.38 6.63 -7.87
N ARG A 63 -2.07 6.93 -7.96
CA ARG A 63 -1.44 7.95 -7.11
C ARG A 63 -1.98 9.35 -7.34
N LYS A 64 -2.32 9.68 -8.58
CA LYS A 64 -2.84 11.02 -8.91
C LYS A 64 -4.19 11.31 -8.28
N ILE A 65 -5.00 10.30 -8.07
CA ILE A 65 -6.31 10.45 -7.42
C ILE A 65 -6.22 10.30 -5.90
N ASP A 66 -5.05 9.96 -5.34
CA ASP A 66 -4.91 9.80 -3.89
C ASP A 66 -5.19 11.11 -3.16
N GLN A 67 -6.10 11.06 -2.20
CA GLN A 67 -6.58 12.18 -1.39
C GLN A 67 -7.32 13.29 -2.17
N THR A 68 -7.70 13.04 -3.42
CA THR A 68 -8.61 13.97 -4.11
C THR A 68 -10.02 13.86 -3.54
N SER A 69 -10.66 15.01 -3.37
CA SER A 69 -12.10 15.12 -3.08
C SER A 69 -12.88 15.61 -4.30
N ASP A 70 -12.19 15.95 -5.37
CA ASP A 70 -12.76 16.49 -6.60
C ASP A 70 -12.75 15.41 -7.70
N PHE A 71 -13.53 14.35 -7.46
CA PHE A 71 -13.74 13.29 -8.43
C PHE A 71 -15.18 12.76 -8.30
N PRO A 72 -16.17 13.57 -8.70
CA PRO A 72 -17.58 13.25 -8.51
C PRO A 72 -18.01 11.99 -9.23
N GLU A 73 -17.46 11.69 -10.42
CA GLU A 73 -17.79 10.50 -11.20
C GLU A 73 -17.40 9.21 -10.43
N MET A 74 -16.22 9.18 -9.84
CA MET A 74 -15.79 8.05 -9.00
C MET A 74 -16.66 7.92 -7.75
N SER A 75 -17.04 9.03 -7.14
CA SER A 75 -17.93 9.03 -5.97
C SER A 75 -19.33 8.48 -6.34
N HIS A 76 -19.81 8.80 -7.53
CA HIS A 76 -21.06 8.28 -8.06
C HIS A 76 -20.97 6.76 -8.27
N LEU A 77 -19.94 6.29 -8.98
CA LEU A 77 -19.69 4.87 -9.20
C LEU A 77 -19.63 4.07 -7.89
N LEU A 78 -18.89 4.57 -6.90
CA LEU A 78 -18.82 3.92 -5.58
C LEU A 78 -20.18 3.88 -4.88
N THR A 79 -21.01 4.90 -5.08
CA THR A 79 -22.39 4.93 -4.55
C THR A 79 -23.28 3.90 -5.23
N GLU A 80 -23.15 3.70 -6.53
CA GLU A 80 -23.88 2.65 -7.25
C GLU A 80 -23.46 1.26 -6.75
N ILE A 81 -22.16 1.00 -6.58
CA ILE A 81 -21.65 -0.25 -5.99
C ILE A 81 -22.25 -0.49 -4.60
N LYS A 82 -22.29 0.55 -3.76
CA LYS A 82 -22.86 0.47 -2.41
C LYS A 82 -24.33 0.10 -2.40
N ASN A 83 -25.09 0.62 -3.35
CA ASN A 83 -26.54 0.49 -3.38
C ASN A 83 -27.03 -0.74 -4.14
N TYR A 84 -26.16 -1.38 -4.92
CA TYR A 84 -26.51 -2.57 -5.67
C TYR A 84 -26.86 -3.75 -4.74
N ARG A 85 -27.91 -4.52 -5.11
CA ARG A 85 -28.45 -5.62 -4.31
C ARG A 85 -28.70 -6.88 -5.14
N GLY A 86 -28.23 -6.91 -6.39
CA GLY A 86 -28.36 -8.10 -7.24
C GLY A 86 -27.49 -9.26 -6.73
N GLU A 87 -27.81 -10.45 -7.20
CA GLU A 87 -27.15 -11.70 -6.82
C GLU A 87 -26.74 -12.53 -8.04
N GLY A 88 -25.99 -13.60 -7.80
CA GLY A 88 -25.60 -14.57 -8.81
C GLY A 88 -24.75 -13.98 -9.93
N ILE A 89 -25.01 -14.41 -11.17
CA ILE A 89 -24.24 -13.97 -12.35
C ILE A 89 -24.42 -12.48 -12.64
N ALA A 90 -25.61 -11.94 -12.38
CA ALA A 90 -25.89 -10.52 -12.57
C ALA A 90 -25.00 -9.65 -11.67
N ALA A 91 -24.79 -10.06 -10.42
CA ALA A 91 -23.89 -9.37 -9.50
C ALA A 91 -22.43 -9.42 -9.98
N LYS A 92 -21.96 -10.59 -10.46
CA LYS A 92 -20.62 -10.72 -11.01
C LYS A 92 -20.38 -9.76 -12.17
N LEU A 93 -21.26 -9.77 -13.16
CA LEU A 93 -21.18 -8.90 -14.33
C LEU A 93 -21.26 -7.41 -13.95
N PHE A 94 -22.13 -7.06 -12.98
CA PHE A 94 -22.20 -5.70 -12.47
C PHE A 94 -20.87 -5.23 -11.87
N TYR A 95 -20.28 -6.02 -10.95
CA TYR A 95 -19.03 -5.65 -10.30
C TYR A 95 -17.83 -5.65 -11.27
N GLU A 96 -17.78 -6.61 -12.20
CA GLU A 96 -16.75 -6.62 -13.27
C GLU A 96 -16.85 -5.35 -14.12
N GLY A 97 -18.04 -4.95 -14.54
CA GLY A 97 -18.28 -3.72 -15.28
C GLY A 97 -17.86 -2.48 -14.48
N LYS A 98 -18.17 -2.42 -13.18
CA LYS A 98 -17.81 -1.29 -12.31
C LYS A 98 -16.31 -1.21 -12.04
N VAL A 99 -15.60 -2.32 -11.97
CA VAL A 99 -14.12 -2.32 -11.89
C VAL A 99 -13.52 -1.76 -13.19
N ALA A 100 -14.00 -2.21 -14.35
CA ALA A 100 -13.53 -1.70 -15.64
C ALA A 100 -13.80 -0.19 -15.79
N GLU A 101 -14.98 0.27 -15.39
CA GLU A 101 -15.38 1.68 -15.39
C GLU A 101 -14.49 2.51 -14.47
N ALA A 102 -14.22 2.04 -13.25
CA ALA A 102 -13.30 2.70 -12.31
C ALA A 102 -11.89 2.87 -12.87
N VAL A 103 -11.35 1.81 -13.49
CA VAL A 103 -10.02 1.86 -14.12
C VAL A 103 -10.02 2.85 -15.29
N SER A 104 -11.07 2.84 -16.13
CA SER A 104 -11.23 3.79 -17.23
C SER A 104 -11.23 5.24 -16.74
N MET A 105 -11.99 5.55 -15.68
CA MET A 105 -12.03 6.89 -15.08
C MET A 105 -10.67 7.33 -14.56
N VAL A 106 -9.91 6.44 -13.92
CA VAL A 106 -8.58 6.76 -13.40
C VAL A 106 -7.58 7.02 -14.52
N VAL A 107 -7.62 6.24 -15.58
CA VAL A 107 -6.79 6.43 -16.79
C VAL A 107 -7.12 7.76 -17.47
N GLU A 108 -8.40 8.07 -17.62
CA GLU A 108 -8.86 9.33 -18.20
C GLU A 108 -8.45 10.54 -17.34
N TYR A 109 -8.59 10.42 -16.01
CA TYR A 109 -8.11 11.44 -15.09
C TYR A 109 -6.60 11.68 -15.24
N GLN A 110 -5.81 10.62 -15.41
CA GLN A 110 -4.38 10.74 -15.66
C GLN A 110 -4.07 11.47 -16.98
N LYS A 111 -4.83 11.19 -18.05
CA LYS A 111 -4.68 11.87 -19.36
C LYS A 111 -5.01 13.36 -19.25
N LYS A 112 -6.06 13.72 -18.53
CA LYS A 112 -6.49 15.13 -18.33
C LYS A 112 -5.56 15.95 -17.44
N HIS A 113 -4.84 15.26 -16.52
CA HIS A 113 -3.92 15.89 -15.58
C HIS A 113 -2.48 15.40 -15.83
N PRO A 114 -1.87 15.72 -16.98
CA PRO A 114 -0.50 15.31 -17.25
C PRO A 114 0.43 15.94 -16.21
N GLU A 115 1.34 15.15 -15.63
CA GLU A 115 2.37 15.70 -14.76
C GLU A 115 3.25 16.67 -15.59
N LYS A 116 3.52 17.85 -15.02
CA LYS A 116 4.67 18.64 -15.48
C LYS A 116 5.87 17.72 -15.42
N ALA A 117 6.58 17.60 -16.52
CA ALA A 117 7.65 16.62 -16.75
C ALA A 117 8.78 16.68 -15.69
N THR A 118 8.53 16.13 -14.53
CA THR A 118 9.54 15.81 -13.54
C THR A 118 9.80 14.31 -13.62
N HIS A 119 10.80 13.94 -14.41
CA HIS A 119 11.40 12.60 -14.55
C HIS A 119 10.40 11.45 -14.31
N LYS A 120 9.63 11.08 -15.35
CA LYS A 120 8.88 9.81 -15.35
C LYS A 120 9.88 8.66 -15.08
N LEU A 121 9.52 7.74 -14.18
CA LEU A 121 10.28 6.50 -14.05
C LEU A 121 10.13 5.72 -15.36
N SER A 122 11.24 5.23 -15.91
CA SER A 122 11.17 4.30 -17.05
C SER A 122 10.56 2.96 -16.60
N LEU A 123 10.02 2.18 -17.52
CA LEU A 123 9.53 0.82 -17.21
C LEU A 123 10.64 -0.03 -16.58
N GLN A 124 11.85 0.07 -17.12
CA GLN A 124 13.03 -0.60 -16.56
C GLN A 124 13.34 -0.15 -15.13
N ASP A 125 13.21 1.16 -14.82
CA ASP A 125 13.39 1.65 -13.45
C ASP A 125 12.31 1.08 -12.51
N ILE A 126 11.06 0.98 -12.98
CA ILE A 126 9.96 0.41 -12.21
C ILE A 126 10.22 -1.07 -11.91
N GLU A 127 10.57 -1.88 -12.91
CA GLU A 127 10.90 -3.30 -12.75
C GLU A 127 12.05 -3.51 -11.76
N SER A 128 13.12 -2.72 -11.90
CA SER A 128 14.25 -2.76 -10.98
C SER A 128 13.84 -2.42 -9.55
N ILE A 129 13.00 -1.40 -9.35
CA ILE A 129 12.50 -1.00 -8.02
C ILE A 129 11.57 -2.06 -7.43
N GLN A 130 10.75 -2.71 -8.23
CA GLN A 130 9.89 -3.82 -7.79
C GLN A 130 10.73 -5.04 -7.37
N THR A 131 11.80 -5.36 -8.11
CA THR A 131 12.75 -6.42 -7.76
C THR A 131 13.44 -6.13 -6.42
N VAL A 132 13.86 -4.87 -6.19
CA VAL A 132 14.41 -4.43 -4.90
C VAL A 132 13.38 -4.60 -3.78
N ALA A 133 12.14 -4.21 -4.00
CA ALA A 133 11.10 -4.31 -2.98
C ALA A 133 10.74 -5.77 -2.64
N SER A 134 10.73 -6.65 -3.63
CA SER A 134 10.58 -8.10 -3.39
C SER A 134 11.73 -8.62 -2.52
N TYR A 135 12.97 -8.32 -2.89
CA TYR A 135 14.14 -8.70 -2.10
C TYR A 135 14.07 -8.19 -0.66
N LEU A 136 13.69 -6.91 -0.46
CA LEU A 136 13.48 -6.33 0.87
C LEU A 136 12.37 -7.04 1.65
N SER A 137 11.32 -7.46 0.98
CA SER A 137 10.19 -8.19 1.59
C SER A 137 10.58 -9.58 2.06
N ASP A 138 11.52 -10.24 1.39
CA ASP A 138 11.99 -11.56 1.75
C ASP A 138 13.09 -11.52 2.82
N HIS A 139 13.84 -10.40 2.90
CA HIS A 139 15.01 -10.27 3.77
C HIS A 139 14.88 -9.16 4.83
N TYR A 140 13.67 -8.68 5.10
CA TYR A 140 13.42 -7.54 5.99
C TYR A 140 14.02 -7.66 7.39
N ALA A 141 14.17 -8.89 7.91
CA ALA A 141 14.73 -9.15 9.23
C ALA A 141 16.26 -8.99 9.29
N SER A 142 16.92 -9.04 8.15
CA SER A 142 18.37 -8.93 8.04
C SER A 142 18.83 -7.47 7.94
N ASP A 143 20.10 -7.23 8.20
CA ASP A 143 20.76 -5.99 7.83
C ASP A 143 21.17 -6.05 6.35
N ILE A 144 20.59 -5.18 5.54
CA ILE A 144 20.77 -5.19 4.09
C ILE A 144 21.60 -3.98 3.69
N PRO A 145 22.86 -4.19 3.25
CA PRO A 145 23.70 -3.10 2.77
C PRO A 145 23.10 -2.44 1.53
N LEU A 146 23.20 -1.12 1.46
CA LEU A 146 22.66 -0.34 0.33
C LEU A 146 23.33 -0.74 -0.99
N GLU A 147 24.60 -1.11 -0.95
CA GLU A 147 25.39 -1.62 -2.08
C GLU A 147 24.73 -2.87 -2.71
N ARG A 148 24.17 -3.75 -1.87
CA ARG A 148 23.47 -4.92 -2.37
C ARG A 148 22.21 -4.52 -3.15
N LEU A 149 21.49 -3.53 -2.67
CA LEU A 149 20.28 -3.03 -3.34
C LEU A 149 20.61 -2.32 -4.66
N THR A 150 21.72 -1.59 -4.72
CA THR A 150 22.18 -0.95 -5.97
C THR A 150 22.58 -1.97 -7.02
N GLN A 151 23.20 -3.09 -6.61
CA GLN A 151 23.51 -4.21 -7.50
C GLN A 151 22.23 -4.86 -8.06
N ILE A 152 21.25 -5.14 -7.20
CA ILE A 152 19.94 -5.73 -7.61
C ILE A 152 19.22 -4.81 -8.60
N ALA A 153 19.22 -3.50 -8.32
CA ALA A 153 18.54 -2.52 -9.16
C ALA A 153 19.31 -2.18 -10.44
N CYS A 154 20.59 -2.54 -10.54
CA CYS A 154 21.51 -2.03 -11.57
C CYS A 154 21.50 -0.49 -11.65
N MET A 155 21.43 0.18 -10.48
CA MET A 155 21.33 1.64 -10.35
C MET A 155 22.35 2.18 -9.36
N GLY A 156 22.82 3.41 -9.59
CA GLY A 156 23.56 4.14 -8.57
C GLY A 156 22.68 4.50 -7.36
N THR A 157 23.30 4.66 -6.20
CA THR A 157 22.64 4.91 -4.90
C THR A 157 21.62 6.05 -4.93
N THR A 158 21.98 7.18 -5.54
CA THR A 158 21.12 8.36 -5.61
C THR A 158 19.88 8.07 -6.45
N LYS A 159 20.06 7.47 -7.64
CA LYS A 159 18.95 7.11 -8.52
C LYS A 159 18.02 6.11 -7.83
N LEU A 160 18.57 5.07 -7.20
CA LEU A 160 17.80 4.06 -6.46
C LEU A 160 16.91 4.71 -5.39
N LYS A 161 17.48 5.56 -4.52
CA LYS A 161 16.73 6.24 -3.46
C LYS A 161 15.60 7.11 -4.01
N ILE A 162 15.87 7.89 -5.06
CA ILE A 162 14.87 8.76 -5.70
C ILE A 162 13.76 7.94 -6.33
N CYS A 163 14.11 6.94 -7.15
CA CYS A 163 13.14 6.10 -7.83
C CYS A 163 12.29 5.30 -6.84
N PHE A 164 12.91 4.73 -5.80
CA PHE A 164 12.20 3.97 -4.77
C PHE A 164 11.20 4.85 -4.02
N LYS A 165 11.64 6.03 -3.55
CA LYS A 165 10.75 6.98 -2.87
C LYS A 165 9.63 7.48 -3.80
N LYS A 166 9.94 7.70 -5.07
CA LYS A 166 8.95 8.11 -6.06
C LYS A 166 7.91 7.01 -6.31
N TYR A 167 8.33 5.75 -6.41
CA TYR A 167 7.46 4.61 -6.71
C TYR A 167 6.62 4.20 -5.49
N TYR A 168 7.24 4.01 -4.31
CA TYR A 168 6.57 3.52 -3.09
C TYR A 168 6.06 4.63 -2.16
N GLY A 169 6.41 5.90 -2.40
CA GLY A 169 6.02 7.02 -1.53
C GLY A 169 6.77 7.10 -0.21
N CYS A 170 7.67 6.16 0.06
CA CYS A 170 8.49 6.10 1.27
C CYS A 170 9.95 5.76 0.94
N THR A 171 10.86 6.02 1.86
CA THR A 171 12.26 5.62 1.74
C THR A 171 12.41 4.11 1.91
N ILE A 172 13.54 3.56 1.43
CA ILE A 172 13.89 2.14 1.63
C ILE A 172 13.87 1.76 3.12
N THR A 173 14.42 2.61 3.98
CA THR A 173 14.44 2.37 5.43
C THR A 173 13.04 2.34 6.03
N GLU A 174 12.18 3.28 5.64
CA GLU A 174 10.78 3.30 6.07
C GLU A 174 10.02 2.07 5.57
N TYR A 175 10.28 1.63 4.34
CA TYR A 175 9.68 0.42 3.78
C TYR A 175 10.06 -0.83 4.59
N ILE A 176 11.35 -1.04 4.89
CA ILE A 176 11.83 -2.14 5.74
C ILE A 176 11.17 -2.07 7.12
N GLN A 177 11.14 -0.88 7.73
CA GLN A 177 10.55 -0.69 9.05
C GLN A 177 9.05 -1.05 9.04
N GLN A 178 8.30 -0.65 8.02
CA GLN A 178 6.89 -1.01 7.88
C GLN A 178 6.70 -2.52 7.77
N ARG A 179 7.54 -3.20 6.96
CA ARG A 179 7.48 -4.68 6.84
C ARG A 179 7.76 -5.37 8.17
N ARG A 180 8.78 -4.91 8.92
CA ARG A 180 9.10 -5.42 10.26
C ARG A 180 7.93 -5.25 11.23
N MET A 181 7.28 -4.09 11.22
CA MET A 181 6.13 -3.80 12.09
C MET A 181 4.92 -4.66 11.73
N SER A 182 4.59 -4.81 10.44
CA SER A 182 3.50 -5.70 10.00
C SER A 182 3.71 -7.14 10.45
N GLN A 183 4.92 -7.65 10.28
CA GLN A 183 5.23 -9.01 10.72
C GLN A 183 5.17 -9.14 12.25
N ALA A 184 5.62 -8.12 12.98
CA ALA A 184 5.51 -8.11 14.43
C ALA A 184 4.04 -8.11 14.90
N GLU A 185 3.18 -7.33 14.25
CA GLU A 185 1.72 -7.33 14.54
C GLU A 185 1.12 -8.73 14.32
N TYR A 186 1.48 -9.39 13.21
CA TYR A 186 1.05 -10.74 12.93
C TYR A 186 1.51 -11.73 14.02
N LEU A 187 2.80 -11.71 14.40
CA LEU A 187 3.36 -12.59 15.41
C LEU A 187 2.75 -12.33 16.79
N LEU A 188 2.53 -11.07 17.16
CA LEU A 188 1.87 -10.70 18.42
C LEU A 188 0.43 -11.22 18.50
N ALA A 189 -0.29 -11.23 17.38
CA ALA A 189 -1.69 -11.67 17.34
C ALA A 189 -1.84 -13.20 17.26
N HIS A 190 -0.84 -13.93 16.71
CA HIS A 190 -1.01 -15.32 16.32
C HIS A 190 -0.04 -16.29 17.00
N THR A 191 0.90 -15.81 17.81
CA THR A 191 1.89 -16.66 18.48
C THR A 191 2.06 -16.30 19.96
N GLU A 192 2.60 -17.24 20.73
CA GLU A 192 2.98 -17.03 22.13
C GLU A 192 4.46 -16.65 22.31
N LEU A 193 5.16 -16.28 21.22
CA LEU A 193 6.54 -15.84 21.29
C LEU A 193 6.68 -14.64 22.25
N SER A 194 7.71 -14.63 23.07
CA SER A 194 8.02 -13.48 23.92
C SER A 194 8.30 -12.22 23.08
N ILE A 195 8.13 -11.04 23.68
CA ILE A 195 8.41 -9.77 22.99
C ILE A 195 9.86 -9.71 22.53
N GLY A 196 10.78 -10.29 23.29
CA GLY A 196 12.20 -10.41 22.91
C GLY A 196 12.41 -11.27 21.67
N GLN A 197 11.76 -12.44 21.63
CA GLN A 197 11.83 -13.34 20.48
C GLN A 197 11.23 -12.68 19.24
N ILE A 198 10.08 -12.01 19.37
CA ILE A 198 9.49 -11.28 18.24
C ILE A 198 10.43 -10.18 17.75
N ALA A 199 11.03 -9.38 18.66
CA ALA A 199 11.99 -8.35 18.28
C ALA A 199 13.13 -8.93 17.44
N GLN A 200 13.73 -10.03 17.87
CA GLN A 200 14.80 -10.71 17.14
C GLN A 200 14.31 -11.26 15.78
N THR A 201 13.15 -11.92 15.76
CA THR A 201 12.56 -12.48 14.54
C THR A 201 12.32 -11.42 13.48
N VAL A 202 11.93 -10.20 13.87
CA VAL A 202 11.70 -9.11 12.94
C VAL A 202 12.90 -8.21 12.73
N GLY A 203 14.10 -8.61 13.20
CA GLY A 203 15.36 -7.96 12.89
C GLY A 203 15.76 -6.80 13.79
N TYR A 204 15.33 -6.80 15.07
CA TYR A 204 15.79 -5.86 16.08
C TYR A 204 16.69 -6.56 17.11
N SER A 205 17.84 -5.98 17.36
CA SER A 205 18.80 -6.52 18.35
C SER A 205 18.34 -6.37 19.80
N THR A 206 17.45 -5.41 20.10
CA THR A 206 16.93 -5.16 21.44
C THR A 206 15.42 -4.99 21.47
N SER A 207 14.79 -5.56 22.51
CA SER A 207 13.34 -5.41 22.76
C SER A 207 12.94 -3.95 23.01
N SER A 208 13.82 -3.15 23.62
CA SER A 208 13.56 -1.74 23.92
C SER A 208 13.42 -0.94 22.64
N ARG A 209 14.36 -1.07 21.71
CA ARG A 209 14.30 -0.39 20.41
C ARG A 209 13.10 -0.84 19.59
N PHE A 210 12.81 -2.15 19.62
CA PHE A 210 11.61 -2.68 18.99
C PHE A 210 10.34 -2.06 19.58
N ALA A 211 10.19 -2.06 20.92
CA ALA A 211 9.00 -1.53 21.58
C ALA A 211 8.77 -0.04 21.32
N GLU A 212 9.85 0.75 21.29
CA GLU A 212 9.79 2.18 20.93
C GLU A 212 9.23 2.38 19.52
N LEU A 213 9.82 1.69 18.53
CA LEU A 213 9.42 1.81 17.12
C LEU A 213 8.03 1.21 16.88
N PHE A 214 7.71 0.12 17.55
CA PHE A 214 6.38 -0.48 17.49
C PHE A 214 5.33 0.48 18.04
N ARG A 215 5.55 1.09 19.21
CA ARG A 215 4.65 2.11 19.77
C ARG A 215 4.52 3.32 18.84
N LYS A 216 5.60 3.78 18.25
CA LYS A 216 5.58 4.88 17.28
C LYS A 216 4.74 4.52 16.04
N SER A 217 4.84 3.28 15.58
CA SER A 217 4.09 2.76 14.44
C SER A 217 2.63 2.46 14.78
N THR A 218 2.36 1.81 15.92
CA THR A 218 1.04 1.27 16.27
C THR A 218 0.26 2.11 17.30
N GLY A 219 0.90 3.04 17.99
CA GLY A 219 0.31 3.79 19.11
C GLY A 219 0.25 2.99 20.42
N LEU A 220 0.52 1.67 20.39
CA LEU A 220 0.44 0.75 21.52
C LEU A 220 1.81 0.10 21.78
N LEU A 221 2.07 -0.24 23.04
CA LEU A 221 3.18 -1.13 23.35
C LEU A 221 2.90 -2.56 22.82
N PRO A 222 3.93 -3.35 22.49
CA PRO A 222 3.73 -4.71 21.94
C PRO A 222 2.85 -5.60 22.83
N LEU A 223 2.99 -5.51 24.15
CA LEU A 223 2.18 -6.29 25.07
C LEU A 223 0.71 -5.83 25.12
N GLU A 224 0.47 -4.54 25.02
CA GLU A 224 -0.88 -3.96 24.94
C GLU A 224 -1.57 -4.40 23.63
N TYR A 225 -0.83 -4.36 22.54
CA TYR A 225 -1.32 -4.81 21.23
C TYR A 225 -1.70 -6.30 21.27
N ARG A 226 -0.85 -7.16 21.84
CA ARG A 226 -1.15 -8.59 22.02
C ARG A 226 -2.44 -8.82 22.78
N ARG A 227 -2.59 -8.18 23.95
CA ARG A 227 -3.80 -8.31 24.78
C ARG A 227 -5.07 -7.89 24.02
N MET A 228 -4.99 -6.82 23.26
CA MET A 228 -6.10 -6.35 22.44
C MET A 228 -6.43 -7.33 21.32
N ALA A 229 -5.43 -7.83 20.58
CA ALA A 229 -5.61 -8.76 19.48
C ALA A 229 -6.18 -10.12 19.91
N GLN A 230 -5.78 -10.60 21.09
CA GLN A 230 -6.29 -11.86 21.65
C GLN A 230 -7.71 -11.74 22.22
N LYS A 231 -8.09 -10.58 22.79
CA LYS A 231 -9.47 -10.32 23.21
C LYS A 231 -10.50 -10.35 22.09
N ASN A 232 -10.10 -9.99 20.87
CA ASN A 232 -10.99 -9.97 19.71
C ASN A 232 -11.15 -11.36 19.05
N LYS A 233 -10.50 -12.40 19.58
CA LYS A 233 -10.62 -13.79 19.10
C LYS A 233 -11.59 -14.66 19.92
N ASN A 234 -12.02 -14.17 21.07
CA ASN A 234 -13.04 -14.77 21.92
C ASN A 234 -14.37 -14.00 21.79
#